data_d03570df743a83928984af47cfbaf4ab
#
_entry.id   d03570df743a83928984af47cfbaf4ab
#
_cell.length_a   1.000
_cell.length_b   1.000
_cell.length_c   1.000
_cell.angle_alpha   90.00
_cell.angle_beta   90.00
_cell.angle_gamma   90.00
#
_symmetry.space_group_name_H-M   'P 1'
#
loop_
_entity.id
_entity.type
_entity.pdbx_description
1 polymer ?
#
loop_
_entity_poly.entity_id
_entity_poly.type
_entity_poly.pdbx_seq_one_letter_code
_entity_poly.pdbx_strand_id
1 'polypeptide(L)'
;TRDVRVMFYKNGGTGAAPTNLNNLWYIDTATLNFASALAPSSDLALQGILDLNIVDDGYGVNGSQGKAIHVLATADIADLSIYGIGVANNGGGTDGEEYNFESTASATAGDNILVVRSVEAMNAYMDASTIFDQVILGSSSISQNGNDAIELYLNGTIVEVFGDADVNPDTFGAGCGDDVNCWDYEDSWAYKIGGEWTYGGVNCSDGTATTWDSTCVYPLAIGQEPDKK
;
A
#
# COMPACT_ATOMS: atom_id res chain seq x y z
N THR A 1 24.90 -5.92 5.73
CA THR A 1 25.73 -6.57 4.69
C THR A 1 25.25 -8.01 4.56
N ARG A 2 24.59 -8.35 3.45
CA ARG A 2 24.21 -9.74 3.15
C ARG A 2 25.26 -10.33 2.23
N ASP A 3 25.85 -11.46 2.63
CA ASP A 3 26.79 -12.20 1.77
C ASP A 3 25.99 -12.88 0.66
N VAL A 4 26.19 -12.44 -0.57
CA VAL A 4 25.64 -13.10 -1.76
C VAL A 4 26.66 -14.10 -2.26
N ARG A 5 26.32 -15.40 -2.23
CA ARG A 5 27.14 -16.47 -2.81
C ARG A 5 26.60 -16.81 -4.20
N VAL A 6 27.39 -16.55 -5.21
CA VAL A 6 27.08 -16.95 -6.60
C VAL A 6 27.78 -18.27 -6.86
N MET A 7 27.01 -19.34 -7.15
CA MET A 7 27.53 -20.62 -7.57
C MET A 7 27.34 -20.80 -9.08
N PHE A 8 28.44 -21.06 -9.79
CA PHE A 8 28.40 -21.36 -11.21
C PHE A 8 28.40 -22.86 -11.44
N TYR A 9 27.42 -23.37 -12.18
CA TYR A 9 27.36 -24.77 -12.61
C TYR A 9 27.75 -24.87 -14.09
N LYS A 10 28.63 -25.80 -14.43
CA LYS A 10 28.92 -26.10 -15.84
C LYS A 10 27.73 -26.88 -16.44
N ASN A 11 27.03 -26.27 -17.37
CA ASN A 11 25.93 -26.93 -18.08
C ASN A 11 26.50 -27.99 -19.03
N GLY A 12 26.17 -29.28 -18.84
CA GLY A 12 26.50 -30.35 -19.78
C GLY A 12 27.23 -31.59 -19.25
N GLY A 13 26.94 -32.03 -18.02
CA GLY A 13 27.47 -33.30 -17.51
C GLY A 13 26.51 -33.99 -16.55
N THR A 14 26.07 -35.19 -16.86
CA THR A 14 25.45 -36.12 -15.94
C THR A 14 26.53 -36.69 -15.00
N GLY A 15 27.10 -35.86 -14.16
CA GLY A 15 28.16 -36.24 -13.23
C GLY A 15 27.84 -35.83 -11.79
N ALA A 16 28.18 -36.72 -10.86
CA ALA A 16 28.10 -36.47 -9.43
C ALA A 16 28.85 -35.19 -9.04
N ALA A 17 28.40 -34.51 -7.99
CA ALA A 17 29.05 -33.31 -7.44
C ALA A 17 30.58 -33.56 -7.28
N PRO A 18 31.43 -32.57 -7.65
CA PRO A 18 32.89 -32.76 -7.53
C PRO A 18 33.25 -32.86 -6.04
N THR A 19 33.88 -33.98 -5.71
CA THR A 19 34.37 -34.29 -4.35
C THR A 19 35.73 -33.64 -4.07
N ASN A 20 36.26 -32.82 -4.97
CA ASN A 20 37.59 -32.23 -4.85
C ASN A 20 37.54 -30.72 -5.20
N LEU A 21 37.77 -29.87 -4.20
CA LEU A 21 37.76 -28.41 -4.31
C LEU A 21 39.04 -27.80 -4.94
N ASN A 22 39.94 -28.64 -5.48
CA ASN A 22 41.20 -28.16 -6.03
C ASN A 22 41.13 -27.59 -7.44
N ASN A 23 39.94 -27.51 -8.04
CA ASN A 23 39.71 -26.87 -9.34
C ASN A 23 38.86 -25.61 -9.16
N LEU A 24 39.26 -24.72 -8.27
CA LEU A 24 38.74 -23.37 -8.21
C LEU A 24 39.25 -22.60 -9.42
N TRP A 25 38.40 -22.31 -10.37
CA TRP A 25 38.67 -21.31 -11.40
C TRP A 25 38.69 -19.93 -10.72
N TYR A 26 39.86 -19.31 -10.68
CA TYR A 26 39.97 -17.91 -10.36
C TYR A 26 39.33 -17.11 -11.48
N ILE A 27 38.22 -16.46 -11.21
CA ILE A 27 37.72 -15.37 -12.05
C ILE A 27 38.48 -14.13 -11.58
N ASP A 28 39.52 -13.80 -12.32
CA ASP A 28 40.27 -12.57 -12.13
C ASP A 28 39.37 -11.41 -12.58
N THR A 29 38.90 -10.62 -11.62
CA THR A 29 38.05 -9.43 -11.85
C THR A 29 36.81 -9.59 -12.73
N ALA A 30 35.84 -10.37 -12.31
CA ALA A 30 34.47 -10.19 -12.80
C ALA A 30 33.83 -9.00 -12.05
N THR A 31 33.73 -7.86 -12.69
CA THR A 31 32.87 -6.78 -12.24
C THR A 31 31.43 -7.22 -12.46
N LEU A 32 30.78 -7.76 -11.44
CA LEU A 32 29.34 -7.99 -11.47
C LEU A 32 28.66 -6.63 -11.40
N ASN A 33 28.38 -6.04 -12.54
CA ASN A 33 27.45 -4.93 -12.62
C ASN A 33 26.05 -5.49 -12.38
N PHE A 34 25.63 -5.51 -11.12
CA PHE A 34 24.21 -5.50 -10.84
C PHE A 34 23.70 -4.13 -11.29
N ALA A 35 23.17 -4.05 -12.50
CA ALA A 35 22.18 -3.05 -12.75
C ALA A 35 21.01 -3.40 -11.79
N SER A 36 21.03 -2.85 -10.57
CA SER A 36 19.81 -2.63 -9.87
C SER A 36 18.98 -1.82 -10.85
N ALA A 37 17.97 -2.40 -11.46
CA ALA A 37 16.89 -1.61 -11.97
C ALA A 37 16.38 -0.90 -10.70
N LEU A 38 16.84 0.34 -10.50
CA LEU A 38 16.18 1.23 -9.56
C LEU A 38 14.73 1.20 -10.02
N ALA A 39 13.82 0.85 -9.11
CA ALA A 39 12.42 1.06 -9.39
C ALA A 39 12.30 2.48 -9.97
N PRO A 40 11.56 2.69 -11.06
CA PRO A 40 11.43 4.02 -11.63
C PRO A 40 11.06 4.97 -10.49
N SER A 41 11.74 6.11 -10.39
CA SER A 41 11.40 7.11 -9.38
C SER A 41 9.98 7.55 -9.64
N SER A 42 9.13 7.43 -8.64
CA SER A 42 7.74 7.85 -8.70
C SER A 42 7.57 9.19 -7.99
N ASP A 43 6.88 10.13 -8.62
CA ASP A 43 6.49 11.40 -8.02
C ASP A 43 5.19 11.28 -7.21
N LEU A 44 4.54 10.11 -7.23
CA LEU A 44 3.42 9.73 -6.38
C LEU A 44 3.85 8.55 -5.51
N ALA A 45 3.45 8.53 -4.25
CA ALA A 45 3.79 7.48 -3.29
C ALA A 45 2.54 7.03 -2.52
N LEU A 46 2.47 5.75 -2.13
CA LEU A 46 1.49 5.27 -1.17
C LEU A 46 1.80 5.91 0.20
N GLN A 47 0.80 6.49 0.84
CA GLN A 47 0.93 7.16 2.14
C GLN A 47 0.06 6.52 3.22
N GLY A 48 -1.12 6.01 2.85
CA GLY A 48 -2.04 5.34 3.77
C GLY A 48 -2.99 4.40 3.07
N ILE A 49 -3.39 3.35 3.78
CA ILE A 49 -4.38 2.37 3.34
C ILE A 49 -5.45 2.30 4.43
N LEU A 50 -6.72 2.42 4.06
CA LEU A 50 -7.83 2.48 5.00
C LEU A 50 -8.87 1.41 4.63
N ASP A 51 -9.25 0.65 5.64
CA ASP A 51 -10.39 -0.28 5.61
C ASP A 51 -11.21 -0.03 6.88
N LEU A 52 -11.98 1.06 6.90
CA LEU A 52 -12.68 1.53 8.10
C LEU A 52 -14.08 0.91 8.17
N ASN A 53 -14.42 0.33 9.31
CA ASN A 53 -15.76 -0.19 9.59
C ASN A 53 -16.68 0.94 10.10
N ILE A 54 -17.14 1.77 9.18
CA ILE A 54 -17.97 2.95 9.48
C ILE A 54 -19.39 2.51 9.80
N VAL A 55 -19.93 2.90 10.96
CA VAL A 55 -21.33 2.69 11.27
C VAL A 55 -22.22 3.57 10.40
N ASP A 56 -23.38 3.04 10.01
CA ASP A 56 -24.41 3.81 9.29
C ASP A 56 -24.98 4.89 10.20
N ASP A 57 -24.64 6.14 9.92
CA ASP A 57 -25.15 7.32 10.63
C ASP A 57 -26.48 7.86 10.09
N GLY A 58 -27.15 7.11 9.21
CA GLY A 58 -28.38 7.49 8.55
C GLY A 58 -28.20 8.03 7.13
N TYR A 59 -26.96 8.09 6.61
CA TYR A 59 -26.68 8.46 5.22
C TYR A 59 -26.61 7.24 4.28
N GLY A 60 -26.98 6.05 4.76
CA GLY A 60 -26.89 4.81 4.01
C GLY A 60 -25.46 4.28 3.82
N VAL A 61 -24.55 4.75 4.65
CA VAL A 61 -23.16 4.33 4.70
C VAL A 61 -23.03 3.07 5.55
N ASN A 62 -22.28 2.10 5.09
CA ASN A 62 -21.99 0.88 5.83
C ASN A 62 -20.49 0.58 5.82
N GLY A 63 -20.03 -0.37 6.61
CA GLY A 63 -18.62 -0.72 6.78
C GLY A 63 -17.85 -0.84 5.48
N SER A 64 -18.48 -1.34 4.40
CA SER A 64 -17.82 -1.47 3.09
C SER A 64 -17.52 -0.13 2.40
N GLN A 65 -18.06 0.99 2.85
CA GLN A 65 -17.87 2.30 2.25
C GLN A 65 -16.67 3.07 2.85
N GLY A 66 -16.11 2.58 3.95
CA GLY A 66 -14.97 3.17 4.65
C GLY A 66 -13.60 2.87 4.02
N LYS A 67 -13.58 2.34 2.79
CA LYS A 67 -12.34 1.94 2.09
C LYS A 67 -11.74 3.11 1.33
N ALA A 68 -10.43 3.32 1.51
CA ALA A 68 -9.71 4.37 0.79
C ALA A 68 -8.22 4.06 0.67
N ILE A 69 -7.59 4.67 -0.34
CA ILE A 69 -6.14 4.64 -0.53
C ILE A 69 -5.65 6.08 -0.57
N HIS A 70 -4.75 6.42 0.33
CA HIS A 70 -4.13 7.73 0.43
C HIS A 70 -2.78 7.69 -0.29
N VAL A 71 -2.61 8.58 -1.27
CA VAL A 71 -1.35 8.78 -1.96
C VAL A 71 -0.84 10.21 -1.72
N LEU A 72 0.48 10.37 -1.68
CA LEU A 72 1.16 11.65 -1.50
C LEU A 72 1.91 12.01 -2.78
N ALA A 73 1.67 13.21 -3.31
CA ALA A 73 2.48 13.75 -4.39
C ALA A 73 3.82 14.27 -3.82
N THR A 74 4.92 13.65 -4.22
CA THR A 74 6.28 14.02 -3.77
C THR A 74 6.91 15.11 -4.65
N ALA A 75 6.32 15.37 -5.82
CA ALA A 75 6.65 16.43 -6.76
C ALA A 75 5.38 16.91 -7.49
N ASP A 76 5.48 17.99 -8.28
CA ASP A 76 4.39 18.43 -9.13
C ASP A 76 4.13 17.41 -10.25
N ILE A 77 2.88 16.95 -10.38
CA ILE A 77 2.44 15.98 -11.39
C ILE A 77 1.40 16.64 -12.28
N ALA A 78 1.76 16.92 -13.52
CA ALA A 78 0.87 17.61 -14.47
C ALA A 78 -0.26 16.71 -14.99
N ASP A 79 -0.06 15.39 -14.98
CA ASP A 79 -0.99 14.39 -15.48
C ASP A 79 -0.94 13.15 -14.58
N LEU A 80 -1.95 13.00 -13.72
CA LEU A 80 -2.05 11.84 -12.83
C LEU A 80 -2.47 10.57 -13.58
N SER A 81 -2.99 10.65 -14.82
CA SER A 81 -3.47 9.47 -15.56
C SER A 81 -2.37 8.46 -15.94
N ILE A 82 -1.10 8.82 -15.74
CA ILE A 82 0.02 7.90 -15.86
C ILE A 82 0.14 6.95 -14.67
N TYR A 83 -0.64 7.20 -13.59
CA TYR A 83 -0.67 6.38 -12.38
C TYR A 83 -1.96 5.56 -12.29
N GLY A 84 -1.84 4.40 -11.68
CA GLY A 84 -2.94 3.51 -11.35
C GLY A 84 -2.74 2.85 -9.99
N ILE A 85 -3.82 2.27 -9.48
CA ILE A 85 -3.83 1.52 -8.22
C ILE A 85 -4.40 0.13 -8.49
N GLY A 86 -3.75 -0.91 -7.97
CA GLY A 86 -4.22 -2.28 -7.93
C GLY A 86 -4.43 -2.74 -6.49
N VAL A 87 -5.36 -3.67 -6.31
CA VAL A 87 -5.66 -4.35 -5.04
C VAL A 87 -5.39 -5.84 -5.22
N ALA A 88 -4.26 -6.34 -4.76
CA ALA A 88 -3.90 -7.75 -4.84
C ALA A 88 -4.62 -8.54 -3.73
N ASN A 89 -5.75 -9.13 -4.08
CA ASN A 89 -6.70 -9.71 -3.15
C ASN A 89 -6.19 -11.02 -2.52
N ASN A 90 -6.17 -11.09 -1.17
CA ASN A 90 -5.99 -12.31 -0.37
C ASN A 90 -4.76 -13.16 -0.73
N GLY A 91 -3.65 -12.53 -1.14
CA GLY A 91 -2.44 -13.25 -1.54
C GLY A 91 -2.58 -14.01 -2.87
N GLY A 92 -3.50 -13.59 -3.71
CA GLY A 92 -3.77 -14.20 -5.03
C GLY A 92 -2.78 -13.79 -6.12
N GLY A 93 -1.83 -12.92 -5.80
CA GLY A 93 -0.88 -12.33 -6.73
C GLY A 93 -1.39 -11.05 -7.38
N THR A 94 -0.49 -10.39 -8.10
CA THR A 94 -0.79 -9.20 -8.91
C THR A 94 -1.72 -9.54 -10.06
N ASP A 95 -2.81 -8.76 -10.24
CA ASP A 95 -3.77 -8.94 -11.33
C ASP A 95 -3.99 -7.65 -12.17
N GLY A 96 -3.27 -6.57 -11.85
CA GLY A 96 -3.19 -5.35 -12.65
C GLY A 96 -3.83 -4.13 -11.99
N GLU A 97 -3.98 -3.06 -12.79
CA GLU A 97 -4.58 -1.82 -12.35
C GLU A 97 -6.11 -1.93 -12.33
N GLU A 98 -6.75 -1.61 -11.22
CA GLU A 98 -8.20 -1.60 -11.06
C GLU A 98 -8.77 -0.18 -11.03
N TYR A 99 -7.93 0.80 -10.68
CA TYR A 99 -8.26 2.22 -10.70
C TYR A 99 -7.18 3.00 -11.45
N ASN A 100 -7.59 3.86 -12.39
CA ASN A 100 -6.72 4.80 -13.07
C ASN A 100 -7.23 6.22 -12.81
N PHE A 101 -6.29 7.13 -12.55
CA PHE A 101 -6.63 8.55 -12.41
C PHE A 101 -7.12 9.14 -13.74
N GLU A 102 -8.00 10.13 -13.67
CA GLU A 102 -8.51 10.82 -14.86
C GLU A 102 -7.41 11.66 -15.54
N SER A 103 -7.46 11.75 -16.88
CA SER A 103 -6.46 12.47 -17.69
C SER A 103 -6.43 13.99 -17.45
N THR A 104 -7.41 14.53 -16.73
CA THR A 104 -7.45 15.94 -16.33
C THR A 104 -6.97 16.17 -14.90
N ALA A 105 -6.68 15.11 -14.17
CA ALA A 105 -6.21 15.18 -12.78
C ALA A 105 -4.72 15.54 -12.76
N SER A 106 -4.36 16.41 -11.83
CA SER A 106 -2.98 16.84 -11.56
C SER A 106 -2.76 16.95 -10.06
N ALA A 107 -1.52 17.03 -9.62
CA ALA A 107 -1.17 17.25 -8.22
C ALA A 107 0.01 18.19 -8.09
N THR A 108 0.05 18.91 -6.98
CA THR A 108 1.18 19.74 -6.56
C THR A 108 2.01 18.98 -5.52
N ALA A 109 3.29 19.21 -5.47
CA ALA A 109 4.17 18.63 -4.46
C ALA A 109 3.65 18.89 -3.04
N GLY A 110 3.44 17.83 -2.28
CA GLY A 110 2.86 17.87 -0.92
C GLY A 110 1.38 17.56 -0.87
N ASP A 111 0.66 17.50 -2.00
CA ASP A 111 -0.77 17.17 -2.00
C ASP A 111 -1.01 15.76 -1.44
N ASN A 112 -1.92 15.69 -0.47
CA ASN A 112 -2.47 14.46 0.06
C ASN A 112 -3.76 14.15 -0.69
N ILE A 113 -3.77 13.06 -1.45
CA ILE A 113 -4.89 12.66 -2.32
C ILE A 113 -5.51 11.39 -1.76
N LEU A 114 -6.81 11.42 -1.46
CA LEU A 114 -7.55 10.27 -0.99
C LEU A 114 -8.44 9.70 -2.09
N VAL A 115 -8.15 8.50 -2.57
CA VAL A 115 -9.00 7.75 -3.50
C VAL A 115 -9.93 6.87 -2.67
N VAL A 116 -11.23 7.13 -2.75
CA VAL A 116 -12.23 6.58 -1.83
C VAL A 116 -13.25 5.69 -2.53
N ARG A 117 -13.80 4.74 -1.78
CA ARG A 117 -14.97 3.98 -2.24
C ARG A 117 -16.26 4.81 -2.18
N SER A 118 -16.41 5.69 -1.19
CA SER A 118 -17.53 6.63 -1.03
C SER A 118 -17.05 7.95 -0.45
N VAL A 119 -17.29 9.04 -1.19
CA VAL A 119 -16.97 10.40 -0.76
C VAL A 119 -17.83 10.79 0.45
N GLU A 120 -19.13 10.45 0.42
CA GLU A 120 -20.06 10.73 1.52
C GLU A 120 -19.60 10.07 2.82
N ALA A 121 -19.23 8.77 2.74
CA ALA A 121 -18.78 8.01 3.89
C ALA A 121 -17.53 8.61 4.54
N MET A 122 -16.53 8.92 3.72
CA MET A 122 -15.27 9.46 4.22
C MET A 122 -15.44 10.89 4.77
N ASN A 123 -16.33 11.69 4.17
CA ASN A 123 -16.66 13.00 4.71
C ASN A 123 -17.43 12.91 6.05
N ALA A 124 -18.39 12.00 6.15
CA ALA A 124 -19.13 11.78 7.41
C ALA A 124 -18.19 11.31 8.53
N TYR A 125 -17.24 10.41 8.20
CA TYR A 125 -16.38 9.79 9.19
C TYR A 125 -15.20 10.67 9.64
N MET A 126 -14.55 11.40 8.72
CA MET A 126 -13.34 12.16 9.04
C MET A 126 -13.26 13.56 8.41
N ASP A 127 -14.36 14.08 7.83
CA ASP A 127 -14.35 15.37 7.12
C ASP A 127 -13.27 15.42 6.00
N ALA A 128 -13.19 14.33 5.24
CA ALA A 128 -12.08 14.06 4.31
C ALA A 128 -11.83 15.23 3.35
N SER A 129 -12.89 15.90 2.85
CA SER A 129 -12.75 17.03 1.91
C SER A 129 -12.10 18.27 2.55
N THR A 130 -12.01 18.35 3.87
CA THR A 130 -11.29 19.41 4.60
C THR A 130 -9.85 18.99 4.91
N ILE A 131 -9.63 17.70 5.17
CA ILE A 131 -8.33 17.15 5.61
C ILE A 131 -7.39 16.89 4.44
N PHE A 132 -7.92 16.43 3.30
CA PHE A 132 -7.14 16.08 2.13
C PHE A 132 -7.22 17.18 1.07
N ASP A 133 -6.14 17.39 0.33
CA ASP A 133 -6.08 18.36 -0.77
C ASP A 133 -7.01 17.93 -1.92
N GLN A 134 -7.15 16.61 -2.14
CA GLN A 134 -8.08 16.04 -3.11
C GLN A 134 -8.75 14.78 -2.54
N VAL A 135 -10.08 14.64 -2.76
CA VAL A 135 -10.84 13.42 -2.49
C VAL A 135 -11.46 12.95 -3.80
N ILE A 136 -11.06 11.78 -4.28
CA ILE A 136 -11.42 11.27 -5.60
C ILE A 136 -12.20 9.97 -5.45
N LEU A 137 -13.32 9.85 -6.19
CA LEU A 137 -14.14 8.66 -6.16
C LEU A 137 -13.50 7.53 -6.97
N GLY A 138 -13.03 6.48 -6.32
CA GLY A 138 -12.55 5.22 -6.91
C GLY A 138 -13.64 4.16 -7.00
N SER A 139 -14.79 4.38 -6.32
CA SER A 139 -15.93 3.45 -6.34
C SER A 139 -15.54 2.02 -5.95
N SER A 140 -16.08 1.01 -6.64
CA SER A 140 -15.82 -0.40 -6.36
C SER A 140 -14.41 -0.87 -6.69
N SER A 141 -13.60 -0.09 -7.41
CA SER A 141 -12.19 -0.39 -7.64
C SER A 141 -11.36 -0.30 -6.35
N ILE A 142 -11.85 0.45 -5.33
CA ILE A 142 -11.26 0.49 -4.00
C ILE A 142 -11.96 -0.58 -3.16
N SER A 143 -11.39 -1.78 -3.16
CA SER A 143 -12.07 -3.01 -2.69
C SER A 143 -11.36 -3.73 -1.55
N GLN A 144 -10.15 -3.31 -1.17
CA GLN A 144 -9.37 -3.93 -0.09
C GLN A 144 -10.19 -4.15 1.18
N ASN A 145 -9.86 -5.18 1.96
CA ASN A 145 -10.61 -5.57 3.17
C ASN A 145 -9.71 -5.93 4.37
N GLY A 146 -8.58 -5.24 4.49
CA GLY A 146 -7.70 -5.35 5.65
C GLY A 146 -6.54 -6.31 5.46
N ASN A 147 -6.68 -7.31 4.59
CA ASN A 147 -5.68 -8.34 4.31
C ASN A 147 -5.17 -8.34 2.87
N ASP A 148 -5.49 -7.30 2.09
CA ASP A 148 -5.11 -7.17 0.69
C ASP A 148 -3.89 -6.26 0.53
N ALA A 149 -2.94 -6.65 -0.33
CA ALA A 149 -1.83 -5.79 -0.69
C ALA A 149 -2.29 -4.72 -1.69
N ILE A 150 -1.65 -3.56 -1.64
CA ILE A 150 -1.95 -2.43 -2.51
C ILE A 150 -0.73 -2.12 -3.38
N GLU A 151 -0.97 -1.98 -4.68
CA GLU A 151 0.05 -1.72 -5.68
C GLU A 151 -0.16 -0.34 -6.32
N LEU A 152 0.89 0.47 -6.36
CA LEU A 152 0.92 1.72 -7.11
C LEU A 152 1.65 1.48 -8.43
N TYR A 153 0.98 1.85 -9.52
CA TYR A 153 1.50 1.72 -10.89
C TYR A 153 1.92 3.07 -11.45
N LEU A 154 2.94 3.05 -12.29
CA LEU A 154 3.35 4.16 -13.15
C LEU A 154 3.51 3.62 -14.58
N ASN A 155 2.69 4.09 -15.52
CA ASN A 155 2.64 3.63 -16.91
C ASN A 155 2.54 2.09 -17.01
N GLY A 156 1.66 1.47 -16.23
CA GLY A 156 1.43 0.03 -16.20
C GLY A 156 2.53 -0.81 -15.53
N THR A 157 3.46 -0.16 -14.84
CA THR A 157 4.54 -0.84 -14.11
C THR A 157 4.41 -0.55 -12.62
N ILE A 158 4.46 -1.58 -11.78
CA ILE A 158 4.44 -1.43 -10.33
C ILE A 158 5.69 -0.67 -9.88
N VAL A 159 5.49 0.43 -9.15
CA VAL A 159 6.55 1.27 -8.60
C VAL A 159 6.62 1.22 -7.08
N GLU A 160 5.53 0.85 -6.43
CA GLU A 160 5.45 0.68 -4.98
C GLU A 160 4.40 -0.36 -4.61
N VAL A 161 4.63 -1.10 -3.52
CA VAL A 161 3.69 -2.07 -2.97
C VAL A 161 3.60 -1.88 -1.46
N PHE A 162 2.37 -1.87 -0.93
CA PHE A 162 2.06 -2.10 0.47
C PHE A 162 1.68 -3.57 0.65
N GLY A 163 2.25 -4.24 1.65
CA GLY A 163 2.03 -5.66 1.87
C GLY A 163 2.84 -6.55 0.91
N ASP A 164 2.34 -7.75 0.65
CA ASP A 164 2.91 -8.73 -0.28
C ASP A 164 1.76 -9.36 -1.09
N ALA A 165 1.75 -9.14 -2.41
CA ALA A 165 0.67 -9.60 -3.29
C ALA A 165 0.46 -11.12 -3.28
N ASP A 166 1.50 -11.89 -2.94
CA ASP A 166 1.46 -13.36 -2.90
C ASP A 166 1.13 -13.92 -1.49
N VAL A 167 0.88 -13.05 -0.50
CA VAL A 167 0.66 -13.44 0.89
C VAL A 167 -0.67 -12.92 1.41
N ASN A 168 -1.48 -13.80 2.01
CA ASN A 168 -2.63 -13.41 2.81
C ASN A 168 -2.20 -13.34 4.29
N PRO A 169 -2.18 -12.15 4.94
CA PRO A 169 -1.76 -12.00 6.33
C PRO A 169 -2.65 -12.75 7.33
N ASP A 170 -3.91 -13.07 7.00
CA ASP A 170 -4.80 -13.89 7.86
C ASP A 170 -4.21 -15.26 8.17
N THR A 171 -3.29 -15.76 7.34
CA THR A 171 -2.61 -17.04 7.58
C THR A 171 -1.69 -17.00 8.80
N PHE A 172 -1.31 -15.83 9.29
CA PHE A 172 -0.51 -15.62 10.49
C PHE A 172 -1.34 -15.59 11.78
N GLY A 173 -2.68 -15.61 11.66
CA GLY A 173 -3.62 -15.49 12.77
C GLY A 173 -4.13 -14.07 12.99
N ALA A 174 -5.22 -13.94 13.73
CA ALA A 174 -5.90 -12.67 13.97
C ALA A 174 -4.93 -11.60 14.53
N GLY A 175 -4.88 -10.45 13.85
CA GLY A 175 -3.99 -9.35 14.21
C GLY A 175 -2.52 -9.71 14.13
N CYS A 176 -2.19 -10.77 13.36
CA CYS A 176 -0.82 -11.22 13.07
C CYS A 176 0.02 -11.66 14.27
N GLY A 177 -0.49 -11.62 15.48
CA GLY A 177 0.27 -11.94 16.68
C GLY A 177 1.57 -11.13 16.77
N ASP A 178 2.69 -11.83 16.95
CA ASP A 178 4.03 -11.22 17.04
C ASP A 178 4.81 -11.29 15.70
N ASP A 179 4.14 -11.59 14.55
CA ASP A 179 4.83 -11.67 13.27
C ASP A 179 5.18 -10.27 12.73
N VAL A 180 6.47 -9.98 12.67
CA VAL A 180 7.01 -8.71 12.21
C VAL A 180 6.81 -8.44 10.71
N ASN A 181 6.37 -9.45 9.94
CA ASN A 181 6.06 -9.32 8.52
C ASN A 181 4.58 -9.08 8.29
N CYS A 182 3.80 -8.94 9.34
CA CYS A 182 2.39 -8.73 9.26
C CYS A 182 2.03 -7.28 8.92
N TRP A 183 0.99 -7.15 8.13
CA TRP A 183 0.49 -5.87 7.63
C TRP A 183 -1.06 -5.84 7.60
N ASP A 184 -1.69 -6.56 8.55
CA ASP A 184 -3.13 -6.60 8.73
C ASP A 184 -3.67 -5.24 9.21
N TYR A 185 -4.66 -4.68 8.49
CA TYR A 185 -5.31 -3.41 8.76
C TYR A 185 -6.84 -3.53 8.74
N GLU A 186 -7.39 -4.73 9.00
CA GLU A 186 -8.83 -5.00 9.03
C GLU A 186 -9.54 -4.04 10.00
N ASP A 187 -10.62 -3.41 9.51
CA ASP A 187 -11.41 -2.40 10.22
C ASP A 187 -10.53 -1.31 10.88
N SER A 188 -9.51 -0.87 10.14
CA SER A 188 -8.43 -0.02 10.62
C SER A 188 -7.75 0.73 9.47
N TRP A 189 -6.51 1.12 9.70
CA TRP A 189 -5.66 1.77 8.70
C TRP A 189 -4.19 1.39 8.87
N ALA A 190 -3.44 1.48 7.75
CA ALA A 190 -1.99 1.57 7.72
C ALA A 190 -1.59 2.98 7.24
N TYR A 191 -0.52 3.56 7.79
CA TYR A 191 -0.03 4.90 7.44
C TYR A 191 1.50 4.97 7.56
N LYS A 192 2.16 5.68 6.62
CA LYS A 192 3.62 5.88 6.68
C LYS A 192 4.01 7.04 7.57
N ILE A 193 4.91 6.77 8.54
CA ILE A 193 5.58 7.78 9.35
C ILE A 193 7.09 7.65 9.12
N GLY A 194 7.70 8.68 8.55
CA GLY A 194 9.14 8.66 8.27
C GLY A 194 9.57 7.58 7.26
N GLY A 195 8.66 7.13 6.40
CA GLY A 195 8.91 6.08 5.41
C GLY A 195 8.58 4.66 5.87
N GLU A 196 8.27 4.46 7.15
CA GLU A 196 7.90 3.17 7.73
C GLU A 196 6.40 3.07 7.95
N TRP A 197 5.81 1.89 7.68
CA TRP A 197 4.40 1.65 7.91
C TRP A 197 4.09 1.50 9.41
N THR A 198 3.03 2.18 9.83
CA THR A 198 2.41 2.08 11.17
C THR A 198 0.94 1.73 11.03
N TYR A 199 0.33 1.15 12.05
CA TYR A 199 -1.02 0.60 11.98
C TYR A 199 -1.88 1.14 13.12
N GLY A 200 -3.17 1.37 12.84
CA GLY A 200 -4.16 1.75 13.85
C GLY A 200 -4.47 0.63 14.84
N GLY A 201 -4.26 -0.60 14.40
CA GLY A 201 -4.66 -1.81 15.13
C GLY A 201 -5.99 -2.35 14.64
N VAL A 202 -6.05 -3.67 14.41
CA VAL A 202 -7.23 -4.39 13.87
C VAL A 202 -8.48 -4.05 14.69
N ASN A 203 -9.61 -3.85 14.00
CA ASN A 203 -10.92 -3.50 14.56
C ASN A 203 -10.97 -2.16 15.33
N CYS A 204 -10.00 -1.28 15.14
CA CYS A 204 -9.93 -0.03 15.92
C CYS A 204 -10.99 1.01 15.53
N SER A 205 -11.59 0.89 14.33
CA SER A 205 -12.67 1.75 13.87
C SER A 205 -14.08 1.19 14.17
N ASP A 206 -14.17 -0.03 14.69
CA ASP A 206 -15.44 -0.71 14.94
C ASP A 206 -16.37 0.08 15.86
N GLY A 207 -17.62 0.21 15.40
CA GLY A 207 -18.68 0.84 16.18
C GLY A 207 -18.50 2.34 16.40
N THR A 208 -17.57 2.98 15.70
CA THR A 208 -17.32 4.44 15.82
C THR A 208 -18.03 5.22 14.72
N ALA A 209 -18.57 6.37 15.07
CA ALA A 209 -19.25 7.27 14.14
C ALA A 209 -18.27 8.21 13.41
N THR A 210 -17.15 8.51 14.03
CA THR A 210 -16.09 9.36 13.46
C THR A 210 -14.71 8.81 13.80
N THR A 211 -13.69 9.23 13.05
CA THR A 211 -12.29 8.88 13.35
C THR A 211 -11.86 9.35 14.74
N TRP A 212 -12.40 10.49 15.22
CA TRP A 212 -12.08 11.06 16.55
C TRP A 212 -12.73 10.31 17.71
N ASP A 213 -13.79 9.53 17.45
CA ASP A 213 -14.42 8.65 18.45
C ASP A 213 -13.70 7.29 18.52
N SER A 214 -12.85 6.98 17.53
CA SER A 214 -12.10 5.71 17.45
C SER A 214 -10.92 5.69 18.43
N THR A 215 -10.40 4.50 18.69
CA THR A 215 -9.15 4.34 19.46
C THR A 215 -7.91 4.62 18.61
N CYS A 216 -8.09 4.85 17.29
CA CYS A 216 -7.04 5.05 16.32
C CYS A 216 -7.39 6.17 15.33
N VAL A 217 -7.33 7.40 15.78
CA VAL A 217 -7.53 8.56 14.90
C VAL A 217 -6.57 8.46 13.70
N TYR A 218 -7.11 8.62 12.49
CA TYR A 218 -6.26 8.61 11.30
C TYR A 218 -5.19 9.72 11.38
N PRO A 219 -3.90 9.44 11.14
CA PRO A 219 -2.82 10.37 11.47
C PRO A 219 -2.97 11.77 10.87
N LEU A 220 -3.47 11.90 9.64
CA LEU A 220 -3.69 13.21 9.02
C LEU A 220 -4.85 14.00 9.66
N ALA A 221 -5.78 13.31 10.32
CA ALA A 221 -6.93 13.91 11.01
C ALA A 221 -6.59 14.39 12.44
N ILE A 222 -5.43 14.04 13.00
CA ILE A 222 -5.04 14.41 14.36
C ILE A 222 -4.97 15.94 14.49
N GLY A 223 -5.73 16.48 15.46
CA GLY A 223 -5.78 17.92 15.71
C GLY A 223 -6.67 18.71 14.76
N GLN A 224 -7.43 18.03 13.90
CA GLN A 224 -8.37 18.62 12.94
C GLN A 224 -9.84 18.32 13.30
N GLU A 225 -10.11 17.92 14.54
CA GLU A 225 -11.48 17.65 14.99
C GLU A 225 -12.38 18.88 14.76
N PRO A 226 -13.53 18.72 14.06
CA PRO A 226 -14.47 19.83 13.85
C PRO A 226 -14.96 20.37 15.19
N ASP A 227 -15.10 21.68 15.29
CA ASP A 227 -15.70 22.32 16.46
C ASP A 227 -17.05 21.68 16.75
N LYS A 228 -17.22 21.05 17.91
CA LYS A 228 -18.52 20.54 18.37
C LYS A 228 -19.46 21.73 18.53
N LYS A 229 -20.40 21.88 17.59
CA LYS A 229 -21.46 22.91 17.65
C LYS A 229 -22.54 22.55 18.64
#